data_70b48a44a61db758d1d621030341030c
#
_entry.id   70b48a44a61db758d1d621030341030c
#
_cell.length_a   1.000
_cell.length_b   1.000
_cell.length_c   1.000
_cell.angle_alpha   90.00
_cell.angle_beta   90.00
_cell.angle_gamma   90.00
#
_symmetry.space_group_name_H-M   'P 1'
#
loop_
_entity.id
_entity.type
_entity.pdbx_description
1 polymer ?
#
loop_
_entity_poly.entity_id
_entity_poly.type
_entity_poly.pdbx_seq_one_letter_code
_entity_poly.pdbx_strand_id
1 'polypeptide(L)'
;MTIQLDMYQTIAVAVVVLMLGNFLKHRIAILERFCIPAPVIGGVIFAIFTCVCYVTGFAEFSFDDILKEVCMVFFFTSVGFQANLKVLKSGGKSLIIFLILVIMLIICQNFLAVGLSKALQISPLVGLCTGSIPMIGGHGTAGAFGPVLEDFGVKGASTLCTAAATFGLIAGSIMGGPVGKRLIEKKNLLKTAIPEDNSLLIEEEKKHERHTSMYPAAVFQLIIAMGIGTIISKLLSMTGMTFPIYIGAMIAAAFMRNIGEYSGQFTIYMGEINDIGGISLSLFLGIAMITLKLWQLADLALPLITLLAGQTILMFLFTYFVIFNIMGRDYDAAV
;
A
#
# COMPACT_ATOMS: atom_id res chain seq x y z
N MET A 1 29.08 -16.60 2.40
CA MET A 1 29.05 -16.15 3.82
C MET A 1 27.67 -15.61 4.09
N THR A 2 26.96 -16.08 5.17
CA THR A 2 25.63 -15.53 5.51
C THR A 2 25.80 -14.47 6.60
N ILE A 3 25.32 -13.27 6.34
CA ILE A 3 25.33 -12.13 7.26
C ILE A 3 23.91 -11.99 7.81
N GLN A 4 23.70 -12.31 9.08
CA GLN A 4 22.43 -12.16 9.77
C GLN A 4 22.40 -10.81 10.47
N LEU A 5 21.38 -10.01 10.18
CA LEU A 5 21.14 -8.72 10.82
C LEU A 5 19.96 -8.88 11.80
N ASP A 6 20.16 -8.43 13.03
CA ASP A 6 19.10 -8.35 14.01
C ASP A 6 18.10 -7.22 13.69
N MET A 7 17.04 -7.13 14.50
CA MET A 7 15.97 -6.13 14.26
C MET A 7 16.48 -4.68 14.29
N TYR A 8 17.46 -4.35 15.12
CA TYR A 8 18.01 -3.00 15.23
C TYR A 8 18.90 -2.66 14.05
N GLN A 9 19.72 -3.62 13.61
CA GLN A 9 20.56 -3.49 12.43
C GLN A 9 19.72 -3.40 11.16
N THR A 10 18.67 -4.21 11.07
CA THR A 10 17.73 -4.20 9.93
C THR A 10 17.07 -2.83 9.78
N ILE A 11 16.52 -2.26 10.85
CA ILE A 11 15.87 -0.94 10.78
C ILE A 11 16.89 0.17 10.50
N ALA A 12 18.10 0.08 11.05
CA ALA A 12 19.16 1.04 10.78
C ALA A 12 19.57 1.05 9.30
N VAL A 13 19.75 -0.13 8.69
CA VAL A 13 20.01 -0.27 7.24
C VAL A 13 18.84 0.28 6.44
N ALA A 14 17.60 -0.03 6.81
CA ALA A 14 16.42 0.51 6.14
C ALA A 14 16.40 2.04 6.17
N VAL A 15 16.71 2.66 7.30
CA VAL A 15 16.78 4.13 7.43
C VAL A 15 17.88 4.72 6.54
N VAL A 16 19.07 4.12 6.50
CA VAL A 16 20.15 4.57 5.60
C VAL A 16 19.71 4.49 4.14
N VAL A 17 19.06 3.39 3.76
CA VAL A 17 18.52 3.21 2.40
C VAL A 17 17.41 4.21 2.08
N LEU A 18 16.54 4.53 3.04
CA LEU A 18 15.54 5.59 2.92
C LEU A 18 16.17 6.97 2.71
N MET A 19 17.20 7.30 3.48
CA MET A 19 17.93 8.56 3.34
C MET A 19 18.59 8.66 1.95
N LEU A 20 19.21 7.56 1.48
CA LEU A 20 19.75 7.48 0.12
C LEU A 20 18.66 7.71 -0.93
N GLY A 21 17.50 7.06 -0.78
CA GLY A 21 16.36 7.24 -1.68
C GLY A 21 15.85 8.67 -1.71
N ASN A 22 15.72 9.32 -0.56
CA ASN A 22 15.37 10.73 -0.46
C ASN A 22 16.40 11.65 -1.15
N PHE A 23 17.67 11.41 -0.89
CA PHE A 23 18.74 12.17 -1.52
C PHE A 23 18.70 12.06 -3.05
N LEU A 24 18.54 10.86 -3.59
CA LEU A 24 18.46 10.62 -5.03
C LEU A 24 17.18 11.21 -5.64
N LYS A 25 16.05 11.12 -4.94
CA LYS A 25 14.78 11.71 -5.40
C LYS A 25 14.92 13.20 -5.66
N HIS A 26 15.55 13.94 -4.75
CA HIS A 26 15.75 15.39 -4.90
C HIS A 26 16.84 15.76 -5.93
N ARG A 27 17.73 14.83 -6.27
CA ARG A 27 18.81 15.07 -7.26
C ARG A 27 18.40 14.72 -8.69
N ILE A 28 17.47 13.78 -8.86
CA ILE A 28 17.07 13.24 -10.16
C ILE A 28 15.63 13.68 -10.45
N ALA A 29 15.47 14.74 -11.22
CA ALA A 29 14.17 15.36 -11.53
C ALA A 29 13.12 14.38 -12.10
N ILE A 30 13.55 13.31 -12.80
CA ILE A 30 12.65 12.27 -13.31
C ILE A 30 11.97 11.52 -12.16
N LEU A 31 12.70 11.17 -11.09
CA LEU A 31 12.16 10.46 -9.95
C LEU A 31 11.13 11.30 -9.18
N GLU A 32 11.40 12.59 -9.06
CA GLU A 32 10.46 13.54 -8.46
C GLU A 32 9.23 13.75 -9.33
N ARG A 33 9.42 13.91 -10.65
CA ARG A 33 8.33 14.11 -11.61
C ARG A 33 7.32 12.95 -11.64
N PHE A 34 7.78 11.72 -11.47
CA PHE A 34 6.93 10.53 -11.41
C PHE A 34 6.50 10.17 -9.97
N CYS A 35 6.73 11.04 -9.01
CA CYS A 35 6.35 10.86 -7.61
C CYS A 35 6.78 9.51 -7.00
N ILE A 36 7.90 8.93 -7.47
CA ILE A 36 8.37 7.63 -7.00
C ILE A 36 8.75 7.76 -5.50
N PRO A 37 8.22 6.87 -4.62
CA PRO A 37 8.53 6.93 -3.20
C PRO A 37 10.01 6.68 -2.91
N ALA A 38 10.57 7.42 -1.97
CA ALA A 38 11.96 7.28 -1.57
C ALA A 38 12.35 5.85 -1.11
N PRO A 39 11.50 5.13 -0.35
CA PRO A 39 11.77 3.73 0.00
C PRO A 39 12.01 2.84 -1.21
N VAL A 40 11.27 3.06 -2.29
CA VAL A 40 11.40 2.29 -3.54
C VAL A 40 12.72 2.59 -4.23
N ILE A 41 13.09 3.88 -4.34
CA ILE A 41 14.33 4.30 -5.00
C ILE A 41 15.55 3.71 -4.30
N GLY A 42 15.68 3.95 -3.00
CA GLY A 42 16.78 3.42 -2.21
C GLY A 42 16.78 1.90 -2.13
N GLY A 43 15.59 1.32 -1.93
CA GLY A 43 15.40 -0.11 -1.76
C GLY A 43 15.74 -0.92 -3.02
N VAL A 44 15.37 -0.47 -4.21
CA VAL A 44 15.75 -1.13 -5.47
C VAL A 44 17.27 -1.15 -5.66
N ILE A 45 17.96 -0.03 -5.36
CA ILE A 45 19.41 0.02 -5.43
C ILE A 45 20.05 -0.98 -4.46
N PHE A 46 19.54 -1.03 -3.23
CA PHE A 46 20.01 -1.95 -2.22
C PHE A 46 19.70 -3.42 -2.59
N ALA A 47 18.51 -3.71 -3.13
CA ALA A 47 18.14 -5.04 -3.59
C ALA A 47 19.02 -5.52 -4.77
N ILE A 48 19.40 -4.61 -5.67
CA ILE A 48 20.40 -4.92 -6.72
C ILE A 48 21.76 -5.24 -6.08
N PHE A 49 22.21 -4.45 -5.11
CA PHE A 49 23.45 -4.70 -4.39
C PHE A 49 23.45 -6.08 -3.71
N THR A 50 22.42 -6.43 -2.96
CA THR A 50 22.29 -7.74 -2.29
C THR A 50 22.19 -8.89 -3.30
N CYS A 51 21.51 -8.67 -4.45
CA CYS A 51 21.46 -9.64 -5.54
C CYS A 51 22.84 -9.90 -6.13
N VAL A 52 23.64 -8.87 -6.40
CA VAL A 52 25.03 -9.03 -6.89
C VAL A 52 25.88 -9.78 -5.88
N CYS A 53 25.80 -9.44 -4.59
CA CYS A 53 26.51 -10.15 -3.54
C CYS A 53 26.14 -11.64 -3.48
N TYR A 54 24.86 -11.97 -3.64
CA TYR A 54 24.37 -13.33 -3.65
C TYR A 54 24.86 -14.12 -4.87
N VAL A 55 24.69 -13.57 -6.08
CA VAL A 55 25.06 -14.23 -7.35
C VAL A 55 26.59 -14.44 -7.45
N THR A 56 27.38 -13.49 -6.94
CA THR A 56 28.86 -13.63 -6.89
C THR A 56 29.37 -14.57 -5.80
N GLY A 57 28.48 -15.06 -4.92
CA GLY A 57 28.85 -15.91 -3.78
C GLY A 57 29.56 -15.16 -2.66
N PHE A 58 29.61 -13.83 -2.71
CA PHE A 58 30.32 -13.01 -1.71
C PHE A 58 29.59 -13.06 -0.35
N ALA A 59 28.30 -12.73 -0.33
CA ALA A 59 27.49 -12.75 0.89
C ALA A 59 26.00 -12.92 0.59
N GLU A 60 25.30 -13.59 1.50
CA GLU A 60 23.84 -13.64 1.57
C GLU A 60 23.40 -12.88 2.82
N PHE A 61 22.50 -11.90 2.65
CA PHE A 61 21.96 -11.10 3.75
C PHE A 61 20.63 -11.68 4.21
N SER A 62 20.50 -11.85 5.53
CA SER A 62 19.27 -12.24 6.21
C SER A 62 18.86 -11.15 7.19
N PHE A 63 17.64 -10.68 7.08
CA PHE A 63 17.10 -9.56 7.85
C PHE A 63 16.00 -10.05 8.81
N ASP A 64 15.91 -9.43 9.97
CA ASP A 64 14.81 -9.67 10.92
C ASP A 64 13.58 -8.85 10.49
N ASP A 65 12.45 -9.52 10.38
CA ASP A 65 11.19 -8.95 9.88
C ASP A 65 10.24 -8.42 10.97
N ILE A 66 10.59 -8.57 12.26
CA ILE A 66 9.70 -8.22 13.38
C ILE A 66 9.27 -6.74 13.30
N LEU A 67 10.23 -5.82 13.13
CA LEU A 67 9.92 -4.40 13.07
C LEU A 67 9.18 -4.00 11.78
N LYS A 68 9.34 -4.73 10.70
CA LYS A 68 8.52 -4.56 9.48
C LYS A 68 7.04 -4.74 9.79
N GLU A 69 6.72 -5.84 10.50
CA GLU A 69 5.35 -6.17 10.87
C GLU A 69 4.76 -5.13 11.84
N VAL A 70 5.52 -4.76 12.86
CA VAL A 70 5.12 -3.71 13.81
C VAL A 70 4.83 -2.38 13.09
N CYS A 71 5.73 -1.90 12.25
CA CYS A 71 5.54 -0.67 11.49
C CYS A 71 4.31 -0.76 10.55
N MET A 72 4.09 -1.91 9.92
CA MET A 72 2.91 -2.17 9.09
C MET A 72 1.61 -2.01 9.90
N VAL A 73 1.55 -2.63 11.09
CA VAL A 73 0.36 -2.53 11.95
C VAL A 73 0.13 -1.11 12.44
N PHE A 74 1.17 -0.37 12.85
CA PHE A 74 1.07 1.06 13.19
C PHE A 74 0.47 1.88 12.04
N PHE A 75 1.00 1.70 10.83
CA PHE A 75 0.51 2.41 9.64
C PHE A 75 -0.98 2.11 9.39
N PHE A 76 -1.36 0.84 9.30
CA PHE A 76 -2.76 0.49 9.02
C PHE A 76 -3.70 0.88 10.17
N THR A 77 -3.22 0.90 11.41
CA THR A 77 -4.00 1.43 12.54
C THR A 77 -4.28 2.92 12.35
N SER A 78 -3.29 3.71 11.91
CA SER A 78 -3.49 5.13 11.61
C SER A 78 -4.52 5.33 10.48
N VAL A 79 -4.49 4.49 9.44
CA VAL A 79 -5.51 4.47 8.38
C VAL A 79 -6.90 4.14 8.95
N GLY A 80 -7.00 3.22 9.90
CA GLY A 80 -8.25 2.91 10.60
C GLY A 80 -8.87 4.13 11.30
N PHE A 81 -8.06 4.98 11.92
CA PHE A 81 -8.52 6.24 12.53
C PHE A 81 -9.05 7.26 11.52
N GLN A 82 -8.71 7.15 10.23
CA GLN A 82 -9.28 8.02 9.18
C GLN A 82 -10.73 7.66 8.84
N ALA A 83 -11.21 6.47 9.23
CA ALA A 83 -12.56 5.99 8.93
C ALA A 83 -13.62 6.70 9.78
N ASN A 84 -14.06 7.87 9.31
CA ASN A 84 -15.09 8.69 9.93
C ASN A 84 -16.47 8.42 9.31
N LEU A 85 -17.43 7.95 10.10
CA LEU A 85 -18.79 7.64 9.62
C LEU A 85 -19.56 8.87 9.14
N LYS A 86 -19.26 10.07 9.64
CA LYS A 86 -19.89 11.31 9.15
C LYS A 86 -19.44 11.60 7.72
N VAL A 87 -18.12 11.50 7.46
CA VAL A 87 -17.53 11.66 6.11
C VAL A 87 -18.02 10.55 5.18
N LEU A 88 -18.08 9.31 5.67
CA LEU A 88 -18.60 8.18 4.90
C LEU A 88 -20.06 8.38 4.46
N LYS A 89 -20.90 8.92 5.35
CA LYS A 89 -22.29 9.24 5.02
C LYS A 89 -22.41 10.38 4.01
N SER A 90 -21.53 11.37 4.02
CA SER A 90 -21.52 12.47 3.05
C SER A 90 -21.17 12.00 1.62
N GLY A 91 -20.38 10.93 1.46
CA GLY A 91 -20.07 10.32 0.18
C GLY A 91 -21.26 9.65 -0.53
N GLY A 92 -22.31 9.31 0.22
CA GLY A 92 -23.62 8.90 -0.29
C GLY A 92 -23.58 7.77 -1.31
N LYS A 93 -24.37 7.91 -2.37
CA LYS A 93 -24.51 6.91 -3.43
C LYS A 93 -23.23 6.72 -4.26
N SER A 94 -22.47 7.78 -4.47
CA SER A 94 -21.25 7.75 -5.26
C SER A 94 -20.19 6.82 -4.64
N LEU A 95 -20.06 6.85 -3.31
CA LEU A 95 -19.15 5.97 -2.59
C LEU A 95 -19.52 4.48 -2.75
N ILE A 96 -20.83 4.16 -2.69
CA ILE A 96 -21.29 2.78 -2.86
C ILE A 96 -21.04 2.30 -4.30
N ILE A 97 -21.30 3.14 -5.29
CA ILE A 97 -21.01 2.83 -6.70
C ILE A 97 -19.52 2.60 -6.89
N PHE A 98 -18.69 3.48 -6.34
CA PHE A 98 -17.23 3.32 -6.42
C PHE A 98 -16.74 2.02 -5.76
N LEU A 99 -17.28 1.67 -4.58
CA LEU A 99 -16.96 0.41 -3.91
C LEU A 99 -17.30 -0.81 -4.79
N ILE A 100 -18.47 -0.81 -5.43
CA ILE A 100 -18.88 -1.89 -6.35
C ILE A 100 -17.92 -1.98 -7.53
N LEU A 101 -17.51 -0.84 -8.11
CA LEU A 101 -16.56 -0.79 -9.22
C LEU A 101 -15.18 -1.33 -8.81
N VAL A 102 -14.71 -1.00 -7.60
CA VAL A 102 -13.44 -1.54 -7.08
C VAL A 102 -13.53 -3.06 -6.87
N ILE A 103 -14.63 -3.58 -6.32
CA ILE A 103 -14.85 -5.03 -6.18
C ILE A 103 -14.83 -5.71 -7.57
N MET A 104 -15.48 -5.11 -8.55
CA MET A 104 -15.49 -5.61 -9.92
C MET A 104 -14.08 -5.62 -10.53
N LEU A 105 -13.29 -4.58 -10.28
CA LEU A 105 -11.89 -4.51 -10.69
C LEU A 105 -11.05 -5.61 -10.03
N ILE A 106 -11.20 -5.86 -8.73
CA ILE A 106 -10.53 -6.97 -8.01
C ILE A 106 -10.81 -8.31 -8.70
N ILE A 107 -12.07 -8.57 -9.02
CA ILE A 107 -12.49 -9.79 -9.71
C ILE A 107 -11.82 -9.87 -11.09
N CYS A 108 -11.89 -8.81 -11.89
CA CYS A 108 -11.27 -8.76 -13.22
C CYS A 108 -9.75 -8.98 -13.18
N GLN A 109 -9.06 -8.36 -12.22
CA GLN A 109 -7.60 -8.52 -12.04
C GLN A 109 -7.21 -9.96 -11.70
N ASN A 110 -7.95 -10.61 -10.80
CA ASN A 110 -7.66 -11.99 -10.43
C ASN A 110 -7.97 -12.97 -11.57
N PHE A 111 -9.07 -12.76 -12.32
CA PHE A 111 -9.36 -13.57 -13.51
C PHE A 111 -8.30 -13.40 -14.59
N LEU A 112 -7.84 -12.16 -14.84
CA LEU A 112 -6.76 -11.90 -15.79
C LEU A 112 -5.46 -12.57 -15.34
N ALA A 113 -5.10 -12.45 -14.06
CA ALA A 113 -3.91 -13.05 -13.48
C ALA A 113 -3.90 -14.58 -13.67
N VAL A 114 -5.00 -15.24 -13.31
CA VAL A 114 -5.16 -16.69 -13.46
C VAL A 114 -5.18 -17.10 -14.93
N GLY A 115 -5.89 -16.36 -15.77
CA GLY A 115 -5.98 -16.63 -17.22
C GLY A 115 -4.64 -16.54 -17.92
N LEU A 116 -3.89 -15.46 -17.69
CA LEU A 116 -2.55 -15.28 -18.26
C LEU A 116 -1.55 -16.30 -17.71
N SER A 117 -1.62 -16.66 -16.43
CA SER A 117 -0.75 -17.69 -15.85
C SER A 117 -0.95 -19.04 -16.51
N LYS A 118 -2.21 -19.43 -16.77
CA LYS A 118 -2.51 -20.65 -17.51
C LYS A 118 -1.98 -20.59 -18.94
N ALA A 119 -2.12 -19.45 -19.63
CA ALA A 119 -1.60 -19.26 -20.98
C ALA A 119 -0.06 -19.34 -21.03
N LEU A 120 0.62 -18.88 -19.98
CA LEU A 120 2.07 -18.96 -19.83
C LEU A 120 2.55 -20.29 -19.24
N GLN A 121 1.65 -21.25 -19.00
CA GLN A 121 1.94 -22.56 -18.42
C GLN A 121 2.62 -22.51 -17.04
N ILE A 122 2.30 -21.47 -16.24
CA ILE A 122 2.77 -21.32 -14.85
C ILE A 122 1.60 -21.53 -13.87
N SER A 123 1.93 -21.75 -12.60
CA SER A 123 0.92 -21.93 -11.56
C SER A 123 -0.03 -20.72 -11.47
N PRO A 124 -1.35 -20.92 -11.46
CA PRO A 124 -2.31 -19.83 -11.21
C PRO A 124 -2.08 -19.05 -9.92
N LEU A 125 -1.50 -19.69 -8.88
CA LEU A 125 -1.15 -19.05 -7.62
C LEU A 125 -0.01 -18.03 -7.80
N VAL A 126 0.95 -18.29 -8.71
CA VAL A 126 1.97 -17.29 -9.12
C VAL A 126 1.29 -16.09 -9.78
N GLY A 127 0.24 -16.33 -10.58
CA GLY A 127 -0.58 -15.24 -11.12
C GLY A 127 -1.21 -14.36 -10.04
N LEU A 128 -1.76 -14.95 -8.98
CA LEU A 128 -2.35 -14.18 -7.87
C LEU A 128 -1.33 -13.28 -7.17
N CYS A 129 -0.04 -13.65 -7.17
CA CYS A 129 1.04 -12.77 -6.70
C CYS A 129 1.18 -11.48 -7.53
N THR A 130 0.55 -11.39 -8.69
CA THR A 130 0.53 -10.20 -9.57
C THR A 130 -0.88 -9.63 -9.78
N GLY A 131 -1.89 -10.25 -9.17
CA GLY A 131 -3.29 -9.85 -9.25
C GLY A 131 -3.64 -8.70 -8.29
N SER A 132 -4.88 -8.74 -7.80
CA SER A 132 -5.39 -7.69 -6.91
C SER A 132 -4.65 -7.60 -5.57
N ILE A 133 -4.01 -8.69 -5.11
CA ILE A 133 -3.24 -8.71 -3.85
C ILE A 133 -2.21 -7.58 -3.83
N PRO A 134 -1.22 -7.53 -4.74
CA PRO A 134 -0.27 -6.43 -4.77
C PRO A 134 -0.78 -5.17 -5.48
N MET A 135 -1.64 -5.30 -6.49
CA MET A 135 -2.00 -4.19 -7.36
C MET A 135 -3.03 -3.22 -6.74
N ILE A 136 -3.93 -3.71 -5.91
CA ILE A 136 -4.91 -2.89 -5.18
C ILE A 136 -4.52 -2.77 -3.71
N GLY A 137 -4.17 -3.89 -3.08
CA GLY A 137 -3.82 -3.91 -1.67
C GLY A 137 -2.39 -3.46 -1.34
N GLY A 138 -1.53 -3.34 -2.37
CA GLY A 138 -0.15 -2.86 -2.22
C GLY A 138 0.74 -3.76 -1.37
N HIS A 139 1.77 -3.15 -0.76
CA HIS A 139 2.74 -3.88 0.07
C HIS A 139 2.13 -4.50 1.34
N GLY A 140 1.05 -3.90 1.86
CA GLY A 140 0.38 -4.43 3.05
C GLY A 140 -0.22 -5.80 2.82
N THR A 141 -1.06 -5.93 1.80
CA THR A 141 -1.65 -7.22 1.43
C THR A 141 -0.62 -8.17 0.83
N ALA A 142 0.38 -7.67 0.09
CA ALA A 142 1.52 -8.47 -0.36
C ALA A 142 2.26 -9.12 0.81
N GLY A 143 2.54 -8.36 1.87
CA GLY A 143 3.19 -8.87 3.08
C GLY A 143 2.34 -9.87 3.85
N ALA A 144 1.01 -9.73 3.81
CA ALA A 144 0.10 -10.62 4.51
C ALA A 144 -0.17 -11.93 3.75
N PHE A 145 -0.41 -11.85 2.43
CA PHE A 145 -0.77 -13.00 1.62
C PHE A 145 0.43 -13.71 0.98
N GLY A 146 1.60 -13.04 0.87
CA GLY A 146 2.83 -13.66 0.37
C GLY A 146 3.18 -14.96 1.13
N PRO A 147 3.33 -14.94 2.47
CA PRO A 147 3.60 -16.15 3.24
C PRO A 147 2.51 -17.21 3.08
N VAL A 148 1.23 -16.83 3.04
CA VAL A 148 0.12 -17.76 2.81
C VAL A 148 0.24 -18.47 1.47
N LEU A 149 0.64 -17.76 0.41
CA LEU A 149 0.87 -18.37 -0.90
C LEU A 149 2.13 -19.26 -0.92
N GLU A 150 3.13 -18.96 -0.08
CA GLU A 150 4.28 -19.84 0.14
C GLU A 150 3.86 -21.16 0.80
N ASP A 151 2.96 -21.12 1.79
CA ASP A 151 2.38 -22.31 2.43
C ASP A 151 1.58 -23.15 1.41
N PHE A 152 0.98 -22.55 0.40
CA PHE A 152 0.36 -23.22 -0.74
C PHE A 152 1.35 -23.72 -1.81
N GLY A 153 2.65 -23.58 -1.57
CA GLY A 153 3.72 -24.15 -2.40
C GLY A 153 4.28 -23.19 -3.46
N VAL A 154 3.96 -21.90 -3.44
CA VAL A 154 4.55 -20.90 -4.33
C VAL A 154 5.87 -20.40 -3.75
N LYS A 155 6.97 -20.95 -4.21
CA LYS A 155 8.31 -20.53 -3.77
C LYS A 155 8.55 -19.04 -4.08
N GLY A 156 8.94 -18.26 -3.06
CA GLY A 156 9.23 -16.83 -3.20
C GLY A 156 8.00 -15.95 -3.45
N ALA A 157 6.78 -16.41 -3.09
CA ALA A 157 5.55 -15.63 -3.25
C ALA A 157 5.62 -14.27 -2.53
N SER A 158 6.21 -14.20 -1.35
CA SER A 158 6.41 -12.95 -0.62
C SER A 158 7.24 -11.95 -1.43
N THR A 159 8.31 -12.43 -2.08
CA THR A 159 9.15 -11.62 -2.97
C THR A 159 8.40 -11.19 -4.23
N LEU A 160 7.66 -12.12 -4.87
CA LEU A 160 6.84 -11.86 -6.05
C LEU A 160 5.77 -10.79 -5.77
N CYS A 161 5.00 -10.95 -4.69
CA CYS A 161 3.97 -10.01 -4.28
C CYS A 161 4.56 -8.62 -3.97
N THR A 162 5.70 -8.55 -3.28
CA THR A 162 6.35 -7.29 -2.92
C THR A 162 6.92 -6.58 -4.17
N ALA A 163 7.53 -7.33 -5.08
CA ALA A 163 8.00 -6.79 -6.37
C ALA A 163 6.84 -6.28 -7.24
N ALA A 164 5.74 -7.04 -7.31
CA ALA A 164 4.55 -6.63 -8.05
C ALA A 164 3.89 -5.37 -7.42
N ALA A 165 3.82 -5.28 -6.09
CA ALA A 165 3.34 -4.07 -5.39
C ALA A 165 4.22 -2.84 -5.69
N THR A 166 5.55 -3.03 -5.70
CA THR A 166 6.50 -1.98 -6.08
C THR A 166 6.28 -1.51 -7.52
N PHE A 167 6.14 -2.46 -8.45
CA PHE A 167 5.83 -2.16 -9.83
C PHE A 167 4.49 -1.41 -9.95
N GLY A 168 3.44 -1.87 -9.26
CA GLY A 168 2.11 -1.24 -9.25
C GLY A 168 2.17 0.22 -8.79
N LEU A 169 2.95 0.50 -7.75
CA LEU A 169 3.15 1.85 -7.24
C LEU A 169 3.83 2.77 -8.26
N ILE A 170 4.88 2.28 -8.92
CA ILE A 170 5.59 3.02 -9.98
C ILE A 170 4.69 3.21 -11.20
N ALA A 171 4.03 2.15 -11.67
CA ALA A 171 3.15 2.20 -12.83
C ALA A 171 1.96 3.14 -12.59
N GLY A 172 1.35 3.09 -11.40
CA GLY A 172 0.28 4.01 -10.99
C GLY A 172 0.73 5.47 -11.02
N SER A 173 1.90 5.77 -10.47
CA SER A 173 2.48 7.12 -10.48
C SER A 173 2.77 7.63 -11.91
N ILE A 174 3.27 6.75 -12.79
CA ILE A 174 3.56 7.09 -14.18
C ILE A 174 2.28 7.30 -15.00
N MET A 175 1.23 6.49 -14.75
CA MET A 175 -0.03 6.58 -15.51
C MET A 175 -0.97 7.68 -15.01
N GLY A 176 -1.07 7.88 -13.70
CA GLY A 176 -2.05 8.77 -13.08
C GLY A 176 -1.95 10.20 -13.63
N GLY A 177 -0.76 10.78 -13.64
CA GLY A 177 -0.54 12.13 -14.16
C GLY A 177 -0.97 12.31 -15.62
N PRO A 178 -0.46 11.53 -16.58
CA PRO A 178 -0.87 11.64 -17.99
C PRO A 178 -2.34 11.32 -18.25
N VAL A 179 -2.93 10.36 -17.51
CA VAL A 179 -4.36 10.03 -17.65
C VAL A 179 -5.22 11.18 -17.15
N GLY A 180 -4.95 11.71 -15.96
CA GLY A 180 -5.65 12.87 -15.41
C GLY A 180 -5.57 14.08 -16.34
N LYS A 181 -4.35 14.44 -16.78
CA LYS A 181 -4.15 15.52 -17.74
C LYS A 181 -4.98 15.33 -19.02
N ARG A 182 -4.93 14.15 -19.61
CA ARG A 182 -5.68 13.84 -20.84
C ARG A 182 -7.18 13.91 -20.64
N LEU A 183 -7.70 13.45 -19.50
CA LEU A 183 -9.13 13.53 -19.19
C LEU A 183 -9.57 14.98 -19.01
N ILE A 184 -8.81 15.77 -18.26
CA ILE A 184 -9.08 17.20 -18.03
C ILE A 184 -9.08 17.99 -19.35
N GLU A 185 -8.03 17.85 -20.17
CA GLU A 185 -7.88 18.59 -21.42
C GLU A 185 -8.92 18.16 -22.47
N LYS A 186 -9.06 16.84 -22.72
CA LYS A 186 -9.95 16.32 -23.79
C LYS A 186 -11.43 16.56 -23.50
N LYS A 187 -11.81 16.57 -22.23
CA LYS A 187 -13.22 16.75 -21.80
C LYS A 187 -13.53 18.16 -21.33
N ASN A 188 -12.57 19.11 -21.37
CA ASN A 188 -12.71 20.49 -20.88
C ASN A 188 -13.27 20.59 -19.44
N LEU A 189 -12.88 19.68 -18.55
CA LEU A 189 -13.46 19.55 -17.21
C LEU A 189 -13.21 20.78 -16.34
N LEU A 190 -12.13 21.55 -16.57
CA LEU A 190 -11.86 22.82 -15.88
C LEU A 190 -12.96 23.87 -16.07
N LYS A 191 -13.74 23.81 -17.17
CA LYS A 191 -14.85 24.72 -17.42
C LYS A 191 -16.15 24.31 -16.73
N THR A 192 -16.26 23.07 -16.34
CA THR A 192 -17.44 22.47 -15.70
C THR A 192 -17.19 22.12 -14.24
N ALA A 193 -16.01 22.43 -13.70
CA ALA A 193 -15.68 22.17 -12.31
C ALA A 193 -16.65 22.95 -11.39
N ILE A 194 -17.50 22.20 -10.68
CA ILE A 194 -18.27 22.72 -9.56
C ILE A 194 -17.29 22.75 -8.39
N PRO A 195 -17.14 23.87 -7.66
CA PRO A 195 -16.32 23.87 -6.46
C PRO A 195 -16.85 22.81 -5.50
N GLU A 196 -16.07 21.75 -5.25
CA GLU A 196 -16.42 20.81 -4.19
C GLU A 196 -16.35 21.54 -2.85
N ASP A 197 -17.39 21.39 -2.06
CA ASP A 197 -17.41 21.88 -0.69
C ASP A 197 -16.54 20.95 0.20
N ASN A 198 -15.24 21.11 0.08
CA ASN A 198 -14.24 20.45 0.91
C ASN A 198 -14.10 21.10 2.30
N SER A 199 -15.06 21.99 2.67
CA SER A 199 -15.03 22.75 3.92
C SER A 199 -14.90 21.85 5.15
N LEU A 200 -15.53 20.68 5.16
CA LEU A 200 -15.46 19.72 6.27
C LEU A 200 -14.05 19.11 6.43
N LEU A 201 -13.39 18.76 5.34
CA LEU A 201 -12.03 18.19 5.37
C LEU A 201 -11.00 19.28 5.73
N ILE A 202 -11.18 20.48 5.16
CA ILE A 202 -10.31 21.65 5.43
C ILE A 202 -10.53 22.17 6.86
N GLU A 203 -11.74 22.11 7.40
CA GLU A 203 -12.01 22.47 8.80
C GLU A 203 -11.43 21.45 9.77
N GLU A 204 -11.40 20.15 9.45
CA GLU A 204 -10.71 19.14 10.28
C GLU A 204 -9.19 19.37 10.29
N GLU A 205 -8.57 19.69 9.14
CA GLU A 205 -7.14 20.00 9.05
C GLU A 205 -6.77 21.31 9.73
N LYS A 206 -7.59 22.35 9.61
CA LYS A 206 -7.32 23.68 10.24
C LYS A 206 -7.56 23.72 11.74
N LYS A 207 -8.34 22.82 12.31
CA LYS A 207 -8.66 22.80 13.75
C LYS A 207 -7.56 22.20 14.61
N HIS A 208 -6.52 21.58 14.05
CA HIS A 208 -5.45 20.96 14.81
C HIS A 208 -4.10 21.63 14.52
N GLU A 209 -3.74 22.64 15.33
CA GLU A 209 -2.33 22.97 15.50
C GLU A 209 -1.63 21.76 16.13
N ARG A 210 -0.59 21.23 15.44
CA ARG A 210 0.22 20.13 15.93
C ARG A 210 1.01 20.58 17.16
N HIS A 211 0.74 19.97 18.30
CA HIS A 211 1.46 20.25 19.54
C HIS A 211 2.33 19.06 19.94
N THR A 212 3.61 19.33 20.21
CA THR A 212 4.58 18.30 20.63
C THR A 212 4.08 17.49 21.84
N SER A 213 3.30 18.14 22.73
CA SER A 213 2.71 17.51 23.91
C SER A 213 1.61 16.47 23.61
N MET A 214 1.07 16.43 22.40
CA MET A 214 -0.03 15.52 22.01
C MET A 214 0.47 14.21 21.40
N TYR A 215 1.72 14.13 20.94
CA TYR A 215 2.30 12.89 20.37
C TYR A 215 2.24 11.68 21.32
N PRO A 216 2.55 11.79 22.62
CA PRO A 216 2.40 10.65 23.54
C PRO A 216 0.98 10.11 23.57
N ALA A 217 -0.03 10.99 23.62
CA ALA A 217 -1.44 10.59 23.62
C ALA A 217 -1.84 9.89 22.30
N ALA A 218 -1.38 10.40 21.16
CA ALA A 218 -1.59 9.78 19.85
C ALA A 218 -0.95 8.37 19.77
N VAL A 219 0.29 8.23 20.25
CA VAL A 219 0.97 6.91 20.32
C VAL A 219 0.16 5.95 21.20
N PHE A 220 -0.31 6.40 22.37
CA PHE A 220 -1.11 5.54 23.25
C PHE A 220 -2.44 5.13 22.62
N GLN A 221 -3.10 6.03 21.88
CA GLN A 221 -4.31 5.69 21.12
C GLN A 221 -4.04 4.62 20.07
N LEU A 222 -2.94 4.73 19.31
CA LEU A 222 -2.51 3.72 18.34
C LEU A 222 -2.24 2.39 19.03
N ILE A 223 -1.46 2.35 20.10
CA ILE A 223 -1.12 1.11 20.83
C ILE A 223 -2.36 0.44 21.40
N ILE A 224 -3.29 1.21 21.98
CA ILE A 224 -4.56 0.67 22.48
C ILE A 224 -5.39 0.06 21.36
N ALA A 225 -5.50 0.76 20.21
CA ALA A 225 -6.20 0.25 19.03
C ALA A 225 -5.56 -1.04 18.50
N MET A 226 -4.23 -1.10 18.45
CA MET A 226 -3.49 -2.31 18.08
C MET A 226 -3.78 -3.47 19.04
N GLY A 227 -3.74 -3.22 20.35
CA GLY A 227 -4.02 -4.24 21.37
C GLY A 227 -5.45 -4.79 21.27
N ILE A 228 -6.45 -3.94 21.13
CA ILE A 228 -7.85 -4.35 20.88
C ILE A 228 -7.94 -5.08 19.54
N GLY A 229 -7.21 -4.61 18.55
CA GLY A 229 -7.16 -5.17 17.21
C GLY A 229 -6.69 -6.61 17.16
N THR A 230 -5.75 -7.01 18.03
CA THR A 230 -5.31 -8.42 18.12
C THR A 230 -6.44 -9.34 18.55
N ILE A 231 -7.30 -8.89 19.45
CA ILE A 231 -8.49 -9.63 19.88
C ILE A 231 -9.47 -9.78 18.73
N ILE A 232 -9.74 -8.68 18.00
CA ILE A 232 -10.62 -8.69 16.81
C ILE A 232 -10.05 -9.60 15.73
N SER A 233 -8.75 -9.54 15.43
CA SER A 233 -8.10 -10.43 14.47
C SER A 233 -8.25 -11.89 14.85
N LYS A 234 -8.10 -12.22 16.13
CA LYS A 234 -8.31 -13.59 16.63
C LYS A 234 -9.76 -14.07 16.44
N LEU A 235 -10.74 -13.20 16.70
CA LEU A 235 -12.16 -13.51 16.47
C LEU A 235 -12.44 -13.72 14.97
N LEU A 236 -11.89 -12.88 14.10
CA LEU A 236 -12.02 -13.01 12.65
C LEU A 236 -11.41 -14.32 12.14
N SER A 237 -10.25 -14.71 12.65
CA SER A 237 -9.59 -15.97 12.27
C SER A 237 -10.40 -17.22 12.62
N MET A 238 -11.26 -17.14 13.64
CA MET A 238 -12.18 -18.23 13.99
C MET A 238 -13.23 -18.53 12.91
N THR A 239 -13.43 -17.61 11.94
CA THR A 239 -14.32 -17.84 10.79
C THR A 239 -13.74 -18.81 9.75
N GLY A 240 -12.50 -19.24 9.90
CA GLY A 240 -11.78 -20.09 8.93
C GLY A 240 -11.25 -19.35 7.71
N MET A 241 -11.40 -18.02 7.66
CA MET A 241 -10.83 -17.17 6.61
C MET A 241 -9.50 -16.57 7.08
N THR A 242 -8.56 -16.41 6.15
CA THR A 242 -7.27 -15.75 6.42
C THR A 242 -7.43 -14.23 6.36
N PHE A 243 -7.23 -13.58 7.50
CA PHE A 243 -7.21 -12.13 7.59
C PHE A 243 -5.81 -11.63 7.93
N PRO A 244 -5.30 -10.61 7.24
CA PRO A 244 -4.09 -9.90 7.65
C PRO A 244 -4.20 -9.36 9.08
N ILE A 245 -3.11 -9.44 9.83
CA ILE A 245 -3.07 -9.07 11.25
C ILE A 245 -3.51 -7.61 11.52
N TYR A 246 -3.25 -6.71 10.57
CA TYR A 246 -3.59 -5.30 10.70
C TYR A 246 -5.10 -5.00 10.54
N ILE A 247 -5.90 -5.92 9.98
CA ILE A 247 -7.35 -5.67 9.78
C ILE A 247 -8.06 -5.46 11.11
N GLY A 248 -7.77 -6.26 12.11
CA GLY A 248 -8.34 -6.07 13.44
C GLY A 248 -7.97 -4.72 14.05
N ALA A 249 -6.72 -4.28 13.87
CA ALA A 249 -6.26 -2.99 14.36
C ALA A 249 -6.94 -1.81 13.62
N MET A 250 -7.14 -1.92 12.31
CA MET A 250 -7.92 -0.94 11.52
C MET A 250 -9.36 -0.83 12.03
N ILE A 251 -10.02 -1.97 12.26
CA ILE A 251 -11.39 -2.01 12.77
C ILE A 251 -11.46 -1.38 14.17
N ALA A 252 -10.55 -1.76 15.08
CA ALA A 252 -10.47 -1.17 16.42
C ALA A 252 -10.30 0.35 16.39
N ALA A 253 -9.38 0.84 15.55
CA ALA A 253 -9.13 2.26 15.37
C ALA A 253 -10.36 3.00 14.81
N ALA A 254 -11.06 2.41 13.82
CA ALA A 254 -12.30 2.95 13.27
C ALA A 254 -13.39 3.05 14.35
N PHE A 255 -13.55 2.03 15.20
CA PHE A 255 -14.48 2.09 16.32
C PHE A 255 -14.08 3.18 17.34
N MET A 256 -12.82 3.25 17.74
CA MET A 256 -12.32 4.28 18.65
C MET A 256 -12.58 5.67 18.10
N ARG A 257 -12.29 5.93 16.81
CA ARG A 257 -12.55 7.21 16.14
C ARG A 257 -14.03 7.62 16.28
N ASN A 258 -14.92 6.73 15.88
CA ASN A 258 -16.34 7.05 15.83
C ASN A 258 -16.98 7.14 17.23
N ILE A 259 -16.54 6.34 18.19
CA ILE A 259 -16.99 6.44 19.59
C ILE A 259 -16.51 7.78 20.20
N GLY A 260 -15.25 8.15 19.97
CA GLY A 260 -14.71 9.42 20.46
C GLY A 260 -15.51 10.62 19.96
N GLU A 261 -15.81 10.65 18.66
CA GLU A 261 -16.58 11.73 18.05
C GLU A 261 -18.05 11.77 18.49
N TYR A 262 -18.67 10.60 18.67
CA TYR A 262 -20.05 10.51 19.10
C TYR A 262 -20.24 10.85 20.57
N SER A 263 -19.35 10.35 21.44
CA SER A 263 -19.44 10.54 22.89
C SER A 263 -18.90 11.89 23.34
N GLY A 264 -17.95 12.48 22.60
CA GLY A 264 -17.23 13.69 23.01
C GLY A 264 -16.35 13.52 24.27
N GLN A 265 -16.20 12.29 24.76
CA GLN A 265 -15.50 12.02 26.03
C GLN A 265 -13.97 12.03 25.90
N PHE A 266 -13.44 11.78 24.71
CA PHE A 266 -12.00 11.82 24.46
C PHE A 266 -11.71 12.35 23.05
N THR A 267 -10.58 13.05 22.95
CA THR A 267 -10.13 13.66 21.71
C THR A 267 -9.23 12.69 20.94
N ILE A 268 -9.45 12.58 19.65
CA ILE A 268 -8.56 11.85 18.74
C ILE A 268 -7.60 12.83 18.08
N TYR A 269 -6.30 12.58 18.23
CA TYR A 269 -5.23 13.46 17.74
C TYR A 269 -4.82 13.06 16.32
N MET A 270 -5.70 13.36 15.35
CA MET A 270 -5.55 12.89 13.95
C MET A 270 -4.28 13.38 13.28
N GLY A 271 -3.85 14.62 13.54
CA GLY A 271 -2.62 15.16 12.95
C GLY A 271 -1.40 14.33 13.33
N GLU A 272 -1.24 14.10 14.63
CA GLU A 272 -0.13 13.35 15.21
C GLU A 272 -0.22 11.84 14.84
N ILE A 273 -1.43 11.28 14.82
CA ILE A 273 -1.66 9.88 14.35
C ILE A 273 -1.22 9.71 12.90
N ASN A 274 -1.55 10.66 12.03
CA ASN A 274 -1.15 10.61 10.61
C ASN A 274 0.37 10.75 10.45
N ASP A 275 1.01 11.61 11.22
CA ASP A 275 2.48 11.77 11.19
C ASP A 275 3.18 10.47 11.61
N ILE A 276 2.73 9.84 12.71
CA ILE A 276 3.26 8.54 13.18
C ILE A 276 3.00 7.45 12.14
N GLY A 277 1.80 7.43 11.55
CA GLY A 277 1.45 6.52 10.46
C GLY A 277 2.36 6.68 9.23
N GLY A 278 2.66 7.91 8.84
CA GLY A 278 3.55 8.22 7.71
C GLY A 278 5.00 7.77 7.96
N ILE A 279 5.52 7.98 9.17
CA ILE A 279 6.85 7.46 9.57
C ILE A 279 6.83 5.93 9.53
N SER A 280 5.81 5.31 10.11
CA SER A 280 5.66 3.85 10.15
C SER A 280 5.55 3.25 8.75
N LEU A 281 4.82 3.89 7.82
CA LEU A 281 4.76 3.49 6.42
C LEU A 281 6.13 3.52 5.76
N SER A 282 6.88 4.61 5.97
CA SER A 282 8.21 4.77 5.38
C SER A 282 9.18 3.68 5.86
N LEU A 283 9.18 3.38 7.15
CA LEU A 283 10.01 2.32 7.75
C LEU A 283 9.57 0.94 7.26
N PHE A 284 8.27 0.66 7.25
CA PHE A 284 7.71 -0.58 6.73
C PHE A 284 8.14 -0.83 5.29
N LEU A 285 7.94 0.17 4.40
CA LEU A 285 8.36 0.06 3.00
C LEU A 285 9.87 -0.05 2.86
N GLY A 286 10.64 0.67 3.67
CA GLY A 286 12.10 0.59 3.68
C GLY A 286 12.59 -0.83 4.00
N ILE A 287 12.06 -1.45 5.06
CA ILE A 287 12.41 -2.82 5.44
C ILE A 287 11.94 -3.80 4.36
N ALA A 288 10.70 -3.68 3.87
CA ALA A 288 10.18 -4.54 2.81
C ALA A 288 11.04 -4.51 1.53
N MET A 289 11.61 -3.35 1.20
CA MET A 289 12.46 -3.22 0.01
C MET A 289 13.86 -3.79 0.20
N ILE A 290 14.49 -3.61 1.37
CA ILE A 290 15.83 -4.18 1.61
C ILE A 290 15.80 -5.71 1.73
N THR A 291 14.65 -6.29 2.11
CA THR A 291 14.47 -7.75 2.21
C THR A 291 14.14 -8.42 0.87
N LEU A 292 14.01 -7.64 -0.21
CA LEU A 292 13.63 -8.15 -1.54
C LEU A 292 14.74 -9.00 -2.16
N LYS A 293 14.46 -10.29 -2.42
CA LYS A 293 15.39 -11.26 -2.98
C LYS A 293 15.23 -11.35 -4.51
N LEU A 294 15.84 -10.40 -5.24
CA LEU A 294 15.67 -10.31 -6.71
C LEU A 294 16.10 -11.57 -7.45
N TRP A 295 17.04 -12.35 -6.95
CA TRP A 295 17.47 -13.60 -7.58
C TRP A 295 16.37 -14.68 -7.64
N GLN A 296 15.39 -14.61 -6.73
CA GLN A 296 14.24 -15.52 -6.76
C GLN A 296 13.27 -15.22 -7.90
N LEU A 297 13.36 -14.02 -8.48
CA LEU A 297 12.49 -13.58 -9.57
C LEU A 297 13.08 -13.89 -10.95
N ALA A 298 14.34 -14.31 -11.03
CA ALA A 298 15.07 -14.44 -12.30
C ALA A 298 14.37 -15.42 -13.27
N ASP A 299 13.96 -16.60 -12.78
CA ASP A 299 13.30 -17.63 -13.61
C ASP A 299 11.87 -17.24 -14.02
N LEU A 300 11.25 -16.32 -13.29
CA LEU A 300 9.89 -15.83 -13.55
C LEU A 300 9.87 -14.43 -14.18
N ALA A 301 11.03 -13.88 -14.56
CA ALA A 301 11.12 -12.50 -15.03
C ALA A 301 10.22 -12.21 -16.22
N LEU A 302 10.26 -13.06 -17.26
CA LEU A 302 9.44 -12.88 -18.48
C LEU A 302 7.93 -13.07 -18.20
N PRO A 303 7.50 -14.16 -17.53
CA PRO A 303 6.11 -14.30 -17.09
C PRO A 303 5.64 -13.12 -16.23
N LEU A 304 6.47 -12.67 -15.28
CA LEU A 304 6.15 -11.57 -14.38
C LEU A 304 5.91 -10.25 -15.14
N ILE A 305 6.80 -9.90 -16.08
CA ILE A 305 6.64 -8.72 -16.93
C ILE A 305 5.34 -8.80 -17.74
N THR A 306 5.03 -9.96 -18.30
CA THR A 306 3.81 -10.16 -19.09
C THR A 306 2.56 -10.00 -18.24
N LEU A 307 2.53 -10.61 -17.05
CA LEU A 307 1.44 -10.48 -16.09
C LEU A 307 1.23 -9.03 -15.64
N LEU A 308 2.30 -8.35 -15.25
CA LEU A 308 2.25 -6.96 -14.78
C LEU A 308 1.85 -5.99 -15.90
N ALA A 309 2.33 -6.20 -17.12
CA ALA A 309 1.88 -5.43 -18.28
C ALA A 309 0.38 -5.63 -18.56
N GLY A 310 -0.10 -6.88 -18.50
CA GLY A 310 -1.52 -7.19 -18.62
C GLY A 310 -2.37 -6.49 -17.55
N GLN A 311 -1.93 -6.51 -16.30
CA GLN A 311 -2.62 -5.81 -15.20
C GLN A 311 -2.65 -4.30 -15.42
N THR A 312 -1.55 -3.73 -15.89
CA THR A 312 -1.45 -2.29 -16.18
C THR A 312 -2.42 -1.88 -17.29
N ILE A 313 -2.50 -2.67 -18.36
CA ILE A 313 -3.44 -2.44 -19.47
C ILE A 313 -4.88 -2.57 -18.99
N LEU A 314 -5.20 -3.60 -18.22
CA LEU A 314 -6.53 -3.77 -17.62
C LEU A 314 -6.92 -2.57 -16.76
N MET A 315 -6.01 -2.13 -15.89
CA MET A 315 -6.24 -0.99 -15.01
C MET A 315 -6.53 0.28 -15.81
N PHE A 316 -5.71 0.56 -16.82
CA PHE A 316 -5.92 1.72 -17.70
C PHE A 316 -7.29 1.66 -18.42
N LEU A 317 -7.62 0.52 -19.00
CA LEU A 317 -8.89 0.34 -19.72
C LEU A 317 -10.08 0.46 -18.78
N PHE A 318 -10.02 -0.18 -17.62
CA PHE A 318 -11.10 -0.15 -16.64
C PHE A 318 -11.31 1.25 -16.08
N THR A 319 -10.24 1.94 -15.73
CA THR A 319 -10.28 3.33 -15.23
C THR A 319 -10.87 4.28 -16.27
N TYR A 320 -10.35 4.23 -17.50
CA TYR A 320 -10.73 5.17 -18.56
C TYR A 320 -12.14 4.93 -19.10
N PHE A 321 -12.54 3.67 -19.28
CA PHE A 321 -13.83 3.33 -19.91
C PHE A 321 -14.96 3.03 -18.93
N VAL A 322 -14.64 2.51 -17.75
CA VAL A 322 -15.66 2.10 -16.77
C VAL A 322 -15.80 3.14 -15.66
N ILE A 323 -14.73 3.35 -14.86
CA ILE A 323 -14.82 4.24 -13.67
C ILE A 323 -15.18 5.66 -14.11
N PHE A 324 -14.42 6.25 -15.04
CA PHE A 324 -14.64 7.62 -15.49
C PHE A 324 -16.06 7.87 -16.01
N ASN A 325 -16.63 6.94 -16.77
CA ASN A 325 -17.97 7.13 -17.33
C ASN A 325 -19.10 6.93 -16.30
N ILE A 326 -18.92 5.98 -15.36
CA ILE A 326 -19.95 5.65 -14.35
C ILE A 326 -19.95 6.68 -13.21
N MET A 327 -18.76 7.20 -12.85
CA MET A 327 -18.63 8.22 -11.80
C MET A 327 -18.91 9.65 -12.27
N GLY A 328 -19.76 9.81 -13.30
CA GLY A 328 -20.23 11.14 -13.74
C GLY A 328 -19.19 11.96 -14.48
N ARG A 329 -18.12 11.32 -15.01
CA ARG A 329 -16.95 11.95 -15.65
C ARG A 329 -16.05 12.71 -14.68
N ASP A 330 -16.06 12.28 -13.44
CA ASP A 330 -15.15 12.77 -12.43
C ASP A 330 -13.75 12.17 -12.67
N TYR A 331 -12.74 13.05 -12.90
CA TYR A 331 -11.38 12.60 -13.16
C TYR A 331 -10.68 12.15 -11.86
N ASP A 332 -11.04 12.72 -10.70
CA ASP A 332 -10.45 12.34 -9.41
C ASP A 332 -10.82 10.91 -9.03
N ALA A 333 -12.05 10.46 -9.37
CA ALA A 333 -12.46 9.08 -9.20
C ALA A 333 -11.76 8.11 -10.18
N ALA A 334 -11.22 8.62 -11.29
CA ALA A 334 -10.61 7.81 -12.35
C ALA A 334 -9.08 7.72 -12.25
N VAL A 335 -8.42 8.64 -11.57
CA VAL A 335 -6.95 8.74 -11.45
C VAL A 335 -6.46 8.25 -10.12
#